data_6aa70f729ec20ba58f40f05e984f04d7
#
_entry.id   6aa70f729ec20ba58f40f05e984f04d7
#
_cell.length_a   1.000
_cell.length_b   1.000
_cell.length_c   1.000
_cell.angle_alpha   90.00
_cell.angle_beta   90.00
_cell.angle_gamma   90.00
#
_symmetry.space_group_name_H-M   'P 1'
#
loop_
_entity.id
_entity.type
_entity.pdbx_description
1 polymer ?
#
loop_
_entity_poly.entity_id
_entity_poly.type
_entity_poly.pdbx_seq_one_letter_code
_entity_poly.pdbx_strand_id
1 'polypeptide(L)' 'MTLVNLARVLQPALAGRYAVPGFVCLGWEDMRAFVAAAEAERAPVILQAGPGCRAHTPLP' A
#
# COMPACT_ATOMS: atom_id res chain seq x y z
N MET A 1 0.50 -4.43 11.46
CA MET A 1 0.33 -4.46 10.00
C MET A 1 0.50 -5.86 9.46
N THR A 2 -0.28 -6.23 8.48
CA THR A 2 -0.22 -7.56 7.88
C THR A 2 -0.04 -7.43 6.37
N LEU A 3 0.97 -8.11 5.84
CA LEU A 3 1.16 -8.21 4.40
C LEU A 3 0.37 -9.40 3.87
N VAL A 4 -0.43 -9.15 2.85
CA VAL A 4 -1.22 -10.19 2.20
C VAL A 4 -1.08 -10.09 0.69
N ASN A 5 -1.46 -11.13 -0.03
CA ASN A 5 -1.42 -11.04 -1.49
C ASN A 5 -2.55 -10.16 -2.01
N LEU A 6 -2.42 -9.74 -3.26
CA LEU A 6 -3.35 -8.79 -3.86
C LEU A 6 -4.79 -9.33 -3.92
N ALA A 7 -4.95 -10.61 -4.18
CA ALA A 7 -6.28 -11.21 -4.27
C ALA A 7 -7.03 -11.11 -2.94
N ARG A 8 -6.35 -11.26 -1.81
CA ARG A 8 -6.98 -11.16 -0.49
C ARG A 8 -7.47 -9.76 -0.18
N VAL A 9 -6.88 -8.76 -0.82
CA VAL A 9 -7.30 -7.36 -0.66
C VAL A 9 -8.42 -7.03 -1.64
N LEU A 10 -8.31 -7.47 -2.89
CA LEU A 10 -9.23 -7.07 -3.95
C LEU A 10 -10.54 -7.85 -3.97
N GLN A 11 -10.53 -9.13 -3.60
CA GLN A 11 -11.76 -9.91 -3.64
C GLN A 11 -12.83 -9.40 -2.67
N PRO A 12 -12.50 -9.12 -1.39
CA PRO A 12 -13.50 -8.50 -0.51
C PRO A 12 -13.95 -7.13 -1.00
N ALA A 13 -13.04 -6.35 -1.61
CA ALA A 13 -13.40 -5.04 -2.14
C ALA A 13 -14.41 -5.15 -3.26
N LEU A 14 -14.22 -6.12 -4.17
CA LEU A 14 -15.16 -6.37 -5.25
C LEU A 14 -16.51 -6.80 -4.72
N ALA A 15 -16.53 -7.73 -3.77
CA ALA A 15 -17.75 -8.22 -3.17
C ALA A 15 -18.49 -7.13 -2.39
N GLY A 16 -17.75 -6.27 -1.67
CA GLY A 16 -18.31 -5.18 -0.89
C GLY A 16 -18.54 -3.89 -1.67
N ARG A 17 -18.11 -3.86 -2.93
CA ARG A 17 -18.26 -2.71 -3.82
C ARG A 17 -17.58 -1.46 -3.27
N TYR A 18 -16.35 -1.60 -2.79
CA TYR A 18 -15.54 -0.45 -2.38
C TYR A 18 -14.21 -0.48 -3.08
N ALA A 19 -13.54 0.67 -3.14
CA ALA A 19 -12.26 0.80 -3.78
C ALA A 19 -11.12 0.64 -2.77
N VAL A 20 -10.00 0.09 -3.23
CA VAL A 20 -8.78 0.03 -2.43
C VAL A 20 -7.76 0.96 -3.10
N PRO A 21 -7.27 1.99 -2.40
CA PRO A 21 -6.34 2.92 -3.02
C PRO A 21 -4.95 2.31 -3.18
N GLY A 22 -4.31 2.66 -4.29
CA GLY A 22 -2.91 2.36 -4.51
C GLY A 22 -2.12 3.66 -4.49
N PHE A 23 -1.09 3.74 -3.63
CA PHE A 23 -0.29 4.95 -3.51
C PHE A 23 1.11 4.70 -4.07
N VAL A 24 1.57 5.62 -4.90
CA VAL A 24 2.93 5.58 -5.42
C VAL A 24 3.88 6.14 -4.37
N CYS A 25 4.82 5.32 -3.93
CA CYS A 25 5.80 5.72 -2.93
C CYS A 25 7.05 6.23 -3.63
N LEU A 26 7.58 7.36 -3.18
CA LEU A 26 8.80 7.93 -3.71
C LEU A 26 10.00 7.65 -2.81
N GLY A 27 9.75 7.24 -1.57
CA GLY A 27 10.80 6.92 -0.63
C GLY A 27 10.25 6.29 0.63
N TRP A 28 11.14 6.09 1.59
CA TRP A 28 10.84 5.45 2.86
C TRP A 28 9.81 6.24 3.67
N GLU A 29 9.92 7.55 3.65
CA GLU A 29 9.06 8.43 4.43
C GLU A 29 7.61 8.33 3.97
N ASP A 30 7.39 8.25 2.65
CA ASP A 30 6.06 8.08 2.07
C ASP A 30 5.45 6.75 2.50
N MET A 31 6.23 5.69 2.44
CA MET A 31 5.75 4.36 2.82
C MET A 31 5.29 4.34 4.27
N ARG A 32 6.08 4.94 5.17
CA ARG A 32 5.71 5.00 6.58
C ARG A 32 4.42 5.78 6.79
N ALA A 33 4.28 6.90 6.11
CA ALA A 33 3.08 7.73 6.25
C ALA A 33 1.84 7.00 5.75
N PHE A 34 1.92 6.34 4.60
CA PHE A 34 0.78 5.62 4.05
C PHE A 34 0.38 4.44 4.94
N VAL A 35 1.35 3.69 5.45
CA VAL A 35 1.07 2.57 6.33
C VAL A 35 0.46 3.04 7.64
N ALA A 36 0.99 4.10 8.23
CA ALA A 36 0.45 4.65 9.47
C ALA A 36 -1.00 5.13 9.29
N ALA A 37 -1.28 5.79 8.17
CA ALA A 37 -2.64 6.25 7.88
C ALA A 37 -3.59 5.07 7.69
N ALA A 38 -3.16 4.04 6.96
CA ALA A 38 -3.98 2.87 6.73
C ALA A 38 -4.29 2.13 8.03
N GLU A 39 -3.31 2.00 8.92
CA GLU A 39 -3.52 1.37 10.22
C GLU A 39 -4.47 2.19 11.09
N ALA A 40 -4.34 3.52 11.09
CA ALA A 40 -5.20 4.38 11.87
C ALA A 40 -6.67 4.26 11.43
N GLU A 41 -6.89 4.11 10.13
CA GLU A 41 -8.23 3.97 9.58
C GLU A 41 -8.70 2.52 9.47
N ARG A 42 -7.85 1.56 9.83
CA ARG A 42 -8.12 0.13 9.70
C ARG A 42 -8.56 -0.22 8.28
N ALA A 43 -7.87 0.34 7.29
CA ALA A 43 -8.21 0.18 5.89
C ALA A 43 -7.07 -0.49 5.13
N PRO A 44 -7.40 -1.29 4.11
CA PRO A 44 -6.35 -1.86 3.25
C PRO A 44 -5.77 -0.79 2.34
N VAL A 45 -4.51 -0.98 1.96
CA VAL A 45 -3.82 -0.06 1.05
C VAL A 45 -2.85 -0.86 0.19
N ILE A 46 -2.65 -0.41 -1.04
CA ILE A 46 -1.66 -0.98 -1.96
C ILE A 46 -0.55 0.04 -2.12
N LEU A 47 0.68 -0.37 -1.80
CA LEU A 47 1.85 0.48 -2.00
C LEU A 47 2.54 0.11 -3.31
N GLN A 48 2.84 1.13 -4.11
CA GLN A 48 3.45 0.96 -5.41
C GLN A 48 4.80 1.67 -5.43
N ALA A 49 5.83 0.98 -5.93
CA ALA A 49 7.18 1.53 -6.00
C ALA A 49 7.70 1.42 -7.41
N GLY A 50 7.99 2.54 -8.02
CA GLY A 50 8.58 2.61 -9.35
C GLY A 50 10.11 2.64 -9.31
N PRO A 51 10.76 2.73 -10.49
CA PRO A 51 12.22 2.76 -10.56
C PRO A 51 12.85 3.92 -9.77
N GLY A 52 12.20 5.09 -9.75
CA GLY A 52 12.72 6.23 -9.00
C GLY A 52 12.77 5.97 -7.51
N CYS A 53 11.69 5.40 -6.96
CA CYS A 53 11.65 5.05 -5.55
C CYS A 53 12.70 3.99 -5.20
N ARG A 54 12.84 2.98 -6.04
CA ARG A 54 13.80 1.89 -5.80
C ARG A 54 15.24 2.38 -5.85
N ALA A 55 15.54 3.37 -6.70
CA ALA A 55 16.86 3.97 -6.77
C ALA A 55 17.16 4.82 -5.53
N HIS A 56 16.14 5.54 -5.02
CA HIS A 56 16.28 6.41 -3.86
C HIS A 56 16.30 5.60 -2.55
N THR A 57 15.52 4.53 -2.47
CA THR A 57 15.38 3.72 -1.27
C THR A 57 15.65 2.26 -1.63
N PRO A 58 16.93 1.81 -1.57
CA PRO A 58 17.25 0.43 -1.90
C PRO A 58 16.48 -0.55 -1.01
N LEU A 59 15.95 -1.60 -1.65
CA LEU A 59 15.26 -2.66 -0.92
C LEU A 59 16.28 -3.68 -0.40
N PRO A 60 16.02 -4.27 0.77
CA PRO A 60 16.89 -5.32 1.30
C PRO A 60 16.89 -6.58 0.44
#